data_998b2c972915fec6b750c27237bcbdbf
#
_entry.id   998b2c972915fec6b750c27237bcbdbf
#
_cell.length_a   1.000
_cell.length_b   1.000
_cell.length_c   1.000
_cell.angle_alpha   90.00
_cell.angle_beta   90.00
_cell.angle_gamma   90.00
#
_symmetry.space_group_name_H-M   'P 1'
#
loop_
_entity.id
_entity.type
_entity.pdbx_description
1 polymer ?
#
loop_
_entity_poly.entity_id
_entity_poly.type
_entity_poly.pdbx_seq_one_letter_code
_entity_poly.pdbx_strand_id
1 'polypeptide(L)'
;LQRGYKVYKEVCSACHSLKFVALRNLGELGYTEAQVKAEAATWTVPGIDPNTGEASTRPGEPTDYFPKPYPNNVAAAAANNNAIPPDLSLITKARADGTNYVASLLTGYRPPSEELLAEHPEAAPGPGLYHNVYFPNMNLAMAPPLTSNGQVTYDDGTEATIGQMATDVAAFLTWTAEPTLVKRKQTGWPVLIFVLFATILAWFSKTQIW
;
A
#
# COMPACT_ATOMS: atom_id res chain seq x y z
N LEU A 1 8.39 4.93 -7.81
CA LEU A 1 7.82 3.64 -7.40
C LEU A 1 8.86 2.77 -6.68
N GLN A 2 10.10 2.62 -7.19
CA GLN A 2 11.16 1.84 -6.51
C GLN A 2 11.47 2.39 -5.11
N ARG A 3 11.55 3.73 -4.93
CA ARG A 3 11.68 4.35 -3.60
C ARG A 3 10.54 3.97 -2.67
N GLY A 4 9.30 4.03 -3.16
CA GLY A 4 8.13 3.63 -2.37
C GLY A 4 8.12 2.15 -2.00
N TYR A 5 8.58 1.28 -2.89
CA TYR A 5 8.82 -0.12 -2.57
C TYR A 5 9.85 -0.29 -1.45
N LYS A 6 10.95 0.47 -1.50
CA LYS A 6 11.98 0.43 -0.46
C LYS A 6 11.43 0.85 0.91
N VAL A 7 10.62 1.92 0.96
CA VAL A 7 9.92 2.32 2.19
C VAL A 7 8.98 1.22 2.69
N TYR A 8 8.19 0.61 1.79
CA TYR A 8 7.35 -0.52 2.18
C TYR A 8 8.18 -1.67 2.77
N LYS A 9 9.26 -2.07 2.07
CA LYS A 9 10.11 -3.20 2.49
C LYS A 9 10.76 -2.97 3.85
N GLU A 10 11.33 -1.78 4.09
CA GLU A 10 12.13 -1.49 5.27
C GLU A 10 11.29 -1.04 6.48
N VAL A 11 10.07 -0.50 6.24
CA VAL A 11 9.24 0.06 7.31
C VAL A 11 7.91 -0.67 7.46
N CYS A 12 7.13 -0.78 6.37
CA CYS A 12 5.73 -1.20 6.46
C CYS A 12 5.56 -2.72 6.53
N SER A 13 6.45 -3.48 5.89
CA SER A 13 6.34 -4.94 5.73
C SER A 13 6.44 -5.70 7.05
N ALA A 14 7.00 -5.08 8.09
CA ALA A 14 7.07 -5.66 9.42
C ALA A 14 5.68 -5.92 10.04
N CYS A 15 4.67 -5.14 9.65
CA CYS A 15 3.32 -5.22 10.17
C CYS A 15 2.24 -5.47 9.10
N HIS A 16 2.46 -5.05 7.86
CA HIS A 16 1.48 -5.04 6.79
C HIS A 16 1.85 -5.99 5.64
N SER A 17 0.89 -6.80 5.21
CA SER A 17 1.02 -7.68 4.05
C SER A 17 0.69 -6.97 2.73
N LEU A 18 1.15 -7.57 1.61
CA LEU A 18 0.76 -7.29 0.22
C LEU A 18 0.34 -8.60 -0.46
N LYS A 19 -0.70 -9.24 0.05
CA LYS A 19 -1.08 -10.62 -0.32
C LYS A 19 -1.49 -10.81 -1.78
N PHE A 20 -1.82 -9.73 -2.50
CA PHE A 20 -2.22 -9.79 -3.92
C PHE A 20 -1.09 -9.45 -4.88
N VAL A 21 0.10 -9.12 -4.39
CA VAL A 21 1.26 -8.76 -5.21
C VAL A 21 2.25 -9.91 -5.19
N ALA A 22 2.57 -10.44 -6.37
CA ALA A 22 3.63 -11.42 -6.52
C ALA A 22 4.99 -10.73 -6.68
N LEU A 23 6.07 -11.35 -6.20
CA LEU A 23 7.42 -10.78 -6.26
C LEU A 23 7.86 -10.49 -7.71
N ARG A 24 7.40 -11.29 -8.69
CA ARG A 24 7.64 -11.02 -10.12
C ARG A 24 7.11 -9.68 -10.61
N ASN A 25 6.05 -9.15 -9.96
CA ASN A 25 5.46 -7.87 -10.36
C ASN A 25 6.42 -6.69 -10.13
N LEU A 26 7.48 -6.85 -9.33
CA LEU A 26 8.54 -5.84 -9.18
C LEU A 26 9.19 -5.48 -10.52
N GLY A 27 9.17 -6.37 -11.52
CA GLY A 27 9.59 -6.05 -12.88
C GLY A 27 8.84 -4.88 -13.50
N GLU A 28 7.57 -4.66 -13.14
CA GLU A 28 6.78 -3.51 -13.58
C GLU A 28 7.27 -2.17 -13.00
N LEU A 29 8.07 -2.21 -11.94
CA LEU A 29 8.72 -1.03 -11.35
C LEU A 29 10.05 -0.69 -12.03
N GLY A 30 10.46 -1.48 -13.05
CA GLY A 30 11.70 -1.28 -13.80
C GLY A 30 12.89 -2.14 -13.31
N TYR A 31 12.65 -3.10 -12.41
CA TYR A 31 13.69 -4.09 -12.07
C TYR A 31 13.87 -5.11 -13.20
N THR A 32 15.12 -5.45 -13.51
CA THR A 32 15.43 -6.55 -14.42
C THR A 32 15.05 -7.90 -13.83
N GLU A 33 14.89 -8.93 -14.64
CA GLU A 33 14.58 -10.28 -14.17
C GLU A 33 15.60 -10.79 -13.13
N ALA A 34 16.88 -10.52 -13.34
CA ALA A 34 17.95 -10.88 -12.40
C ALA A 34 17.78 -10.15 -11.05
N GLN A 35 17.43 -8.86 -11.09
CA GLN A 35 17.17 -8.08 -9.88
C GLN A 35 15.91 -8.57 -9.16
N VAL A 36 14.84 -8.88 -9.90
CA VAL A 36 13.61 -9.45 -9.31
C VAL A 36 13.91 -10.77 -8.61
N LYS A 37 14.72 -11.65 -9.22
CA LYS A 37 15.13 -12.92 -8.62
C LYS A 37 15.98 -12.72 -7.36
N ALA A 38 16.96 -11.82 -7.43
CA ALA A 38 17.79 -11.48 -6.27
C ALA A 38 16.96 -10.87 -5.12
N GLU A 39 16.06 -9.96 -5.47
CA GLU A 39 15.17 -9.33 -4.50
C GLU A 39 14.19 -10.34 -3.88
N ALA A 40 13.58 -11.21 -4.67
CA ALA A 40 12.71 -12.27 -4.17
C ALA A 40 13.43 -13.16 -3.15
N ALA A 41 14.67 -13.53 -3.39
CA ALA A 41 15.47 -14.35 -2.50
C ALA A 41 15.78 -13.70 -1.13
N THR A 42 15.62 -12.37 -0.99
CA THR A 42 15.75 -11.68 0.29
C THR A 42 14.53 -11.88 1.21
N TRP A 43 13.41 -12.32 0.65
CA TRP A 43 12.20 -12.60 1.41
C TRP A 43 12.17 -14.05 1.87
N THR A 44 11.70 -14.27 3.09
CA THR A 44 11.49 -15.61 3.63
C THR A 44 10.03 -15.98 3.47
N VAL A 45 9.75 -17.07 2.79
CA VAL A 45 8.39 -17.56 2.52
C VAL A 45 8.18 -18.94 3.14
N PRO A 46 6.94 -19.34 3.43
CA PRO A 46 6.63 -20.70 3.87
C PRO A 46 7.10 -21.74 2.85
N GLY A 47 7.64 -22.82 3.34
CA GLY A 47 8.11 -23.97 2.57
C GLY A 47 7.84 -25.26 3.29
N ILE A 48 8.30 -26.35 2.68
CA ILE A 48 8.27 -27.70 3.26
C ILE A 48 9.70 -28.23 3.22
N ASP A 49 10.17 -28.79 4.32
CA ASP A 49 11.45 -29.49 4.35
C ASP A 49 11.38 -30.73 3.44
N PRO A 50 12.20 -30.82 2.40
CA PRO A 50 12.14 -31.94 1.46
C PRO A 50 12.53 -33.29 2.08
N ASN A 51 13.19 -33.31 3.22
CA ASN A 51 13.66 -34.54 3.87
C ASN A 51 12.64 -35.06 4.90
N THR A 52 11.98 -34.16 5.63
CA THR A 52 11.06 -34.52 6.73
C THR A 52 9.58 -34.34 6.36
N GLY A 53 9.27 -33.53 5.35
CA GLY A 53 7.91 -33.16 4.98
C GLY A 53 7.26 -32.17 5.95
N GLU A 54 8.01 -31.65 6.91
CA GLU A 54 7.49 -30.70 7.91
C GLU A 54 7.43 -29.26 7.35
N ALA A 55 6.60 -28.44 7.99
CA ALA A 55 6.55 -27.02 7.68
C ALA A 55 7.90 -26.35 7.96
N SER A 56 8.40 -25.62 6.97
CA SER A 56 9.69 -24.96 6.98
C SER A 56 9.59 -23.60 6.33
N THR A 57 10.72 -22.93 6.15
CA THR A 57 10.82 -21.68 5.39
C THR A 57 11.91 -21.79 4.34
N ARG A 58 11.76 -21.06 3.26
CA ARG A 58 12.75 -20.97 2.18
C ARG A 58 12.91 -19.53 1.70
N PRO A 59 14.00 -19.23 0.99
CA PRO A 59 14.08 -17.98 0.20
C PRO A 59 12.93 -17.89 -0.80
N GLY A 60 12.41 -16.69 -0.99
CA GLY A 60 11.33 -16.43 -1.96
C GLY A 60 11.82 -16.57 -3.40
N GLU A 61 10.88 -16.89 -4.28
CA GLU A 61 11.04 -16.94 -5.72
C GLU A 61 10.13 -15.89 -6.39
N PRO A 62 10.40 -15.48 -7.64
CA PRO A 62 9.55 -14.51 -8.34
C PRO A 62 8.08 -14.88 -8.43
N THR A 63 7.74 -16.17 -8.37
CA THR A 63 6.37 -16.70 -8.40
C THR A 63 5.63 -16.58 -7.06
N ASP A 64 6.37 -16.41 -5.97
CA ASP A 64 5.78 -16.23 -4.65
C ASP A 64 5.11 -14.85 -4.50
N TYR A 65 4.15 -14.78 -3.62
CA TYR A 65 3.56 -13.52 -3.14
C TYR A 65 4.35 -12.97 -1.96
N PHE A 66 4.22 -11.68 -1.70
CA PHE A 66 4.80 -11.09 -0.50
C PHE A 66 4.32 -11.82 0.75
N PRO A 67 5.23 -12.26 1.63
CA PRO A 67 4.89 -13.01 2.82
C PRO A 67 4.05 -12.19 3.80
N LYS A 68 3.22 -12.86 4.55
CA LYS A 68 2.48 -12.23 5.64
C LYS A 68 3.38 -12.08 6.86
N PRO A 69 3.40 -10.90 7.54
CA PRO A 69 4.19 -10.70 8.74
C PRO A 69 3.71 -11.54 9.93
N TYR A 70 2.44 -11.91 9.96
CA TYR A 70 1.84 -12.71 11.02
C TYR A 70 1.14 -13.95 10.46
N PRO A 71 1.21 -15.09 11.17
CA PRO A 71 0.58 -16.33 10.71
C PRO A 71 -0.95 -16.26 10.70
N ASN A 72 -1.55 -15.45 11.57
CA ASN A 72 -2.99 -15.28 11.70
C ASN A 72 -3.35 -13.96 12.41
N ASN A 73 -4.64 -13.63 12.42
CA ASN A 73 -5.14 -12.39 13.01
C ASN A 73 -4.97 -12.33 14.55
N VAL A 74 -4.94 -13.46 15.23
CA VAL A 74 -4.73 -13.50 16.69
C VAL A 74 -3.30 -13.06 17.02
N ALA A 75 -2.31 -13.60 16.31
CA ALA A 75 -0.92 -13.20 16.45
C ALA A 75 -0.71 -11.73 16.05
N ALA A 76 -1.37 -11.28 14.97
CA ALA A 76 -1.33 -9.88 14.56
C ALA A 76 -1.89 -8.95 15.64
N ALA A 77 -3.05 -9.25 16.20
CA ALA A 77 -3.67 -8.45 17.26
C ALA A 77 -2.81 -8.43 18.54
N ALA A 78 -2.27 -9.58 18.95
CA ALA A 78 -1.40 -9.68 20.13
C ALA A 78 -0.13 -8.80 20.01
N ALA A 79 0.43 -8.69 18.80
CA ALA A 79 1.63 -7.89 18.54
C ALA A 79 1.34 -6.39 18.34
N ASN A 80 0.08 -5.98 18.12
CA ASN A 80 -0.31 -4.64 17.71
C ASN A 80 -1.40 -4.03 18.59
N ASN A 81 -1.30 -4.19 19.90
CA ASN A 81 -2.24 -3.60 20.85
C ASN A 81 -3.73 -3.89 20.54
N ASN A 82 -4.04 -5.15 20.29
CA ASN A 82 -5.35 -5.66 19.84
C ASN A 82 -5.85 -5.12 18.47
N ALA A 83 -5.06 -4.36 17.75
CA ALA A 83 -5.37 -3.95 16.39
C ALA A 83 -4.81 -4.94 15.38
N ILE A 84 -5.52 -5.13 14.27
CA ILE A 84 -5.05 -5.96 13.16
C ILE A 84 -4.59 -5.04 12.04
N PRO A 85 -3.27 -4.99 11.72
CA PRO A 85 -2.78 -4.22 10.58
C PRO A 85 -3.44 -4.69 9.28
N PRO A 86 -4.08 -3.80 8.52
CA PRO A 86 -4.72 -4.18 7.27
C PRO A 86 -3.69 -4.59 6.21
N ASP A 87 -4.10 -5.48 5.29
CA ASP A 87 -3.36 -5.72 4.05
C ASP A 87 -3.36 -4.46 3.18
N LEU A 88 -2.20 -4.08 2.66
CA LEU A 88 -2.04 -2.84 1.91
C LEU A 88 -2.23 -2.98 0.40
N SER A 89 -2.44 -4.20 -0.13
CA SER A 89 -2.53 -4.43 -1.59
C SER A 89 -3.55 -3.55 -2.29
N LEU A 90 -4.67 -3.24 -1.64
CA LEU A 90 -5.77 -2.45 -2.20
C LEU A 90 -6.10 -1.21 -1.37
N ILE A 91 -5.22 -0.79 -0.47
CA ILE A 91 -5.53 0.25 0.53
C ILE A 91 -5.95 1.57 -0.11
N THR A 92 -5.31 1.99 -1.20
CA THR A 92 -5.63 3.24 -1.90
C THR A 92 -6.96 3.19 -2.67
N LYS A 93 -7.51 2.00 -2.92
CA LYS A 93 -8.86 1.82 -3.45
C LYS A 93 -9.92 1.66 -2.34
N ALA A 94 -9.50 1.19 -1.18
CA ALA A 94 -10.37 0.96 -0.03
C ALA A 94 -10.61 2.21 0.82
N ARG A 95 -10.03 3.34 0.48
CA ARG A 95 -10.19 4.63 1.19
C ARG A 95 -10.57 5.73 0.21
N ALA A 96 -11.44 6.64 0.64
CA ALA A 96 -11.72 7.86 -0.09
C ALA A 96 -10.41 8.66 -0.24
N ASP A 97 -10.19 9.26 -1.41
CA ASP A 97 -8.97 9.99 -1.79
C ASP A 97 -7.67 9.17 -1.57
N GLY A 98 -7.77 7.89 -1.74
CA GLY A 98 -6.85 6.82 -1.37
C GLY A 98 -5.37 7.16 -1.32
N THR A 99 -4.77 7.60 -2.43
CA THR A 99 -3.34 7.93 -2.49
C THR A 99 -2.99 9.11 -1.57
N ASN A 100 -3.75 10.20 -1.64
CA ASN A 100 -3.54 11.38 -0.80
C ASN A 100 -3.85 11.06 0.67
N TYR A 101 -4.90 10.28 0.93
CA TYR A 101 -5.22 9.83 2.28
C TYR A 101 -4.04 9.07 2.92
N VAL A 102 -3.42 8.12 2.21
CA VAL A 102 -2.27 7.37 2.74
C VAL A 102 -1.10 8.30 3.04
N ALA A 103 -0.74 9.19 2.10
CA ALA A 103 0.34 10.14 2.31
C ALA A 103 0.07 11.08 3.51
N SER A 104 -1.15 11.61 3.60
CA SER A 104 -1.57 12.49 4.70
C SER A 104 -1.59 11.75 6.04
N LEU A 105 -2.10 10.52 6.07
CA LEU A 105 -2.11 9.70 7.29
C LEU A 105 -0.70 9.50 7.85
N LEU A 106 0.27 9.20 6.99
CA LEU A 106 1.66 8.97 7.40
C LEU A 106 2.35 10.24 7.95
N THR A 107 1.89 11.43 7.56
CA THR A 107 2.42 12.73 7.98
C THR A 107 1.55 13.46 8.99
N GLY A 108 0.39 12.90 9.35
CA GLY A 108 -0.62 13.55 10.19
C GLY A 108 -0.50 13.32 11.68
N TYR A 109 0.51 12.60 12.14
CA TYR A 109 0.73 12.34 13.56
C TYR A 109 1.21 13.60 14.27
N ARG A 110 0.45 14.03 15.28
CA ARG A 110 0.80 15.15 16.17
C ARG A 110 -0.06 15.08 17.43
N PRO A 111 0.35 15.65 18.56
CA PRO A 111 -0.51 15.79 19.72
C PRO A 111 -1.78 16.57 19.36
N PRO A 112 -2.94 16.23 19.97
CA PRO A 112 -4.14 17.05 19.84
C PRO A 112 -3.91 18.45 20.41
N SER A 113 -4.52 19.48 19.82
CA SER A 113 -4.40 20.85 20.32
C SER A 113 -5.19 21.01 21.64
N GLU A 114 -4.79 21.98 22.45
CA GLU A 114 -5.50 22.31 23.70
C GLU A 114 -6.95 22.75 23.44
N GLU A 115 -7.19 23.48 22.35
CA GLU A 115 -8.52 23.89 21.91
C GLU A 115 -9.39 22.68 21.60
N LEU A 116 -8.86 21.71 20.84
CA LEU A 116 -9.57 20.49 20.52
C LEU A 116 -9.91 19.69 21.78
N LEU A 117 -8.99 19.60 22.75
CA LEU A 117 -9.22 18.88 23.99
C LEU A 117 -10.19 19.61 24.93
N ALA A 118 -10.30 20.95 24.83
CA ALA A 118 -11.25 21.73 25.60
C ALA A 118 -12.69 21.52 25.09
N GLU A 119 -12.88 21.42 23.76
CA GLU A 119 -14.18 21.19 23.12
C GLU A 119 -14.55 19.70 23.08
N HIS A 120 -13.56 18.84 22.87
CA HIS A 120 -13.68 17.41 22.66
C HIS A 120 -12.67 16.62 23.52
N PRO A 121 -12.92 16.46 24.82
CA PRO A 121 -12.02 15.71 25.72
C PRO A 121 -11.79 14.25 25.28
N GLU A 122 -12.76 13.67 24.57
CA GLU A 122 -12.69 12.32 23.99
C GLU A 122 -11.69 12.19 22.85
N ALA A 123 -11.20 13.30 22.28
CA ALA A 123 -10.13 13.31 21.27
C ALA A 123 -8.76 12.96 21.86
N ALA A 124 -8.60 12.96 23.18
CA ALA A 124 -7.38 12.51 23.83
C ALA A 124 -7.10 11.04 23.49
N PRO A 125 -5.88 10.69 23.02
CA PRO A 125 -5.56 9.30 22.74
C PRO A 125 -5.54 8.47 24.01
N GLY A 126 -6.27 7.35 24.00
CA GLY A 126 -6.20 6.35 25.07
C GLY A 126 -4.87 5.57 25.04
N PRO A 127 -4.66 4.68 26.03
CA PRO A 127 -3.44 3.87 26.11
C PRO A 127 -3.20 3.07 24.82
N GLY A 128 -2.00 3.19 24.24
CA GLY A 128 -1.63 2.49 23.01
C GLY A 128 -2.25 3.05 21.72
N LEU A 129 -2.91 4.21 21.80
CA LEU A 129 -3.41 4.93 20.64
C LEU A 129 -2.58 6.18 20.36
N TYR A 130 -2.56 6.59 19.10
CA TYR A 130 -1.82 7.74 18.62
C TYR A 130 -2.75 8.69 17.88
N HIS A 131 -2.71 9.97 18.24
CA HIS A 131 -3.52 10.98 17.58
C HIS A 131 -3.02 11.27 16.18
N ASN A 132 -3.96 11.34 15.24
CA ASN A 132 -3.69 11.66 13.84
C ASN A 132 -4.87 12.43 13.24
N VAL A 133 -4.60 13.62 12.74
CA VAL A 133 -5.63 14.55 12.27
C VAL A 133 -6.35 14.11 11.00
N TYR A 134 -5.82 13.14 10.27
CA TYR A 134 -6.42 12.61 9.05
C TYR A 134 -7.13 11.27 9.26
N PHE A 135 -7.03 10.69 10.45
CA PHE A 135 -7.77 9.48 10.77
C PHE A 135 -9.20 9.83 11.21
N PRO A 136 -10.26 9.15 10.71
CA PRO A 136 -11.65 9.54 10.97
C PRO A 136 -12.01 9.69 12.46
N ASN A 137 -11.48 8.84 13.33
CA ASN A 137 -11.69 8.90 14.78
C ASN A 137 -10.55 9.61 15.52
N MET A 138 -9.66 10.30 14.79
CA MET A 138 -8.47 11.01 15.28
C MET A 138 -7.48 10.15 16.07
N ASN A 139 -7.83 8.97 16.53
CA ASN A 139 -6.97 8.08 17.33
C ASN A 139 -6.88 6.69 16.70
N LEU A 140 -5.67 6.20 16.45
CA LEU A 140 -5.42 4.89 15.86
C LEU A 140 -4.30 4.13 16.58
N ALA A 141 -4.36 2.80 16.51
CA ALA A 141 -3.38 1.93 17.18
C ALA A 141 -2.02 1.86 16.45
N MET A 142 -1.94 2.26 15.19
CA MET A 142 -0.68 2.30 14.45
C MET A 142 0.19 3.44 14.99
N ALA A 143 1.35 3.10 15.55
CA ALA A 143 2.36 4.11 15.90
C ALA A 143 2.88 4.83 14.65
N PRO A 144 3.38 6.08 14.76
CA PRO A 144 4.01 6.77 13.65
C PRO A 144 5.09 5.91 12.98
N PRO A 145 4.91 5.43 11.74
CA PRO A 145 5.90 4.54 11.13
C PRO A 145 7.10 5.30 10.55
N LEU A 146 6.92 6.58 10.22
CA LEU A 146 7.97 7.48 9.74
C LEU A 146 8.29 8.49 10.85
N THR A 147 9.42 8.29 11.52
CA THR A 147 9.78 9.04 12.72
C THR A 147 10.90 10.06 12.51
N SER A 148 11.71 9.89 11.46
CA SER A 148 12.85 10.76 11.17
C SER A 148 13.14 10.87 9.68
N ASN A 149 13.70 11.98 9.26
CA ASN A 149 14.29 12.09 7.93
C ASN A 149 15.49 11.13 7.82
N GLY A 150 15.68 10.54 6.65
CA GLY A 150 16.75 9.58 6.40
C GLY A 150 16.53 8.19 7.03
N GLN A 151 15.33 7.88 7.49
CA GLN A 151 14.99 6.56 8.04
C GLN A 151 15.18 5.44 7.00
N VAL A 152 14.98 5.76 5.72
CA VAL A 152 15.31 4.91 4.57
C VAL A 152 16.35 5.63 3.72
N THR A 153 17.35 4.94 3.20
CA THR A 153 18.34 5.53 2.30
C THR A 153 17.98 5.20 0.85
N TYR A 154 17.77 6.22 0.03
CA TYR A 154 17.45 6.04 -1.39
C TYR A 154 18.72 5.90 -2.24
N ASP A 155 18.68 4.98 -3.21
CA ASP A 155 19.83 4.66 -4.06
C ASP A 155 20.07 5.71 -5.16
N ASP A 156 19.08 6.57 -5.42
CA ASP A 156 19.14 7.64 -6.43
C ASP A 156 19.61 9.00 -5.86
N GLY A 157 20.02 9.04 -4.59
CA GLY A 157 20.48 10.25 -3.92
C GLY A 157 19.38 11.23 -3.52
N THR A 158 18.09 10.90 -3.73
CA THR A 158 16.98 11.71 -3.26
C THR A 158 16.98 11.77 -1.73
N GLU A 159 16.78 12.94 -1.14
CA GLU A 159 16.64 13.06 0.32
C GLU A 159 15.35 12.38 0.79
N ALA A 160 15.49 11.43 1.70
CA ALA A 160 14.36 10.69 2.28
C ALA A 160 13.74 11.46 3.45
N THR A 161 13.13 12.62 3.20
CA THR A 161 12.32 13.31 4.21
C THR A 161 11.07 12.50 4.52
N ILE A 162 10.46 12.72 5.69
CA ILE A 162 9.19 12.07 6.08
C ILE A 162 8.13 12.29 4.99
N GLY A 163 7.98 13.51 4.48
CA GLY A 163 7.03 13.84 3.41
C GLY A 163 7.35 13.12 2.10
N GLN A 164 8.63 13.01 1.73
CA GLN A 164 9.04 12.29 0.53
C GLN A 164 8.79 10.79 0.67
N MET A 165 9.16 10.18 1.79
CA MET A 165 8.89 8.76 2.06
C MET A 165 7.39 8.45 2.04
N ALA A 166 6.56 9.30 2.65
CA ALA A 166 5.11 9.16 2.67
C ALA A 166 4.51 9.23 1.25
N THR A 167 4.97 10.18 0.43
CA THR A 167 4.55 10.33 -0.96
C THR A 167 4.98 9.14 -1.81
N ASP A 168 6.22 8.70 -1.67
CA ASP A 168 6.77 7.60 -2.46
C ASP A 168 6.07 6.27 -2.14
N VAL A 169 5.83 5.98 -0.85
CA VAL A 169 5.11 4.75 -0.47
C VAL A 169 3.64 4.81 -0.87
N ALA A 170 2.97 5.96 -0.78
CA ALA A 170 1.59 6.11 -1.25
C ALA A 170 1.47 5.89 -2.77
N ALA A 171 2.45 6.37 -3.56
CA ALA A 171 2.53 6.10 -4.98
C ALA A 171 2.76 4.60 -5.27
N PHE A 172 3.63 3.94 -4.53
CA PHE A 172 3.84 2.49 -4.62
C PHE A 172 2.55 1.72 -4.29
N LEU A 173 1.87 2.04 -3.21
CA LEU A 173 0.61 1.41 -2.81
C LEU A 173 -0.54 1.70 -3.81
N THR A 174 -0.46 2.79 -4.54
CA THR A 174 -1.39 3.04 -5.66
C THR A 174 -1.13 2.12 -6.83
N TRP A 175 0.14 1.87 -7.15
CA TRP A 175 0.50 0.88 -8.14
C TRP A 175 0.08 -0.54 -7.70
N THR A 176 0.29 -0.95 -6.44
CA THR A 176 -0.16 -2.27 -5.97
C THR A 176 -1.66 -2.46 -6.12
N ALA A 177 -2.45 -1.41 -5.88
CA ALA A 177 -3.90 -1.45 -5.99
C ALA A 177 -4.40 -1.40 -7.45
N GLU A 178 -3.65 -0.78 -8.34
CA GLU A 178 -4.02 -0.63 -9.76
C GLU A 178 -2.78 -0.54 -10.67
N PRO A 179 -2.07 -1.65 -10.90
CA PRO A 179 -0.83 -1.65 -11.70
C PRO A 179 -1.06 -1.20 -13.15
N THR A 180 -2.25 -1.39 -13.69
CA THR A 180 -2.62 -0.99 -15.06
C THR A 180 -3.28 0.38 -15.16
N LEU A 181 -3.26 1.22 -14.12
CA LEU A 181 -3.95 2.52 -14.06
C LEU A 181 -3.65 3.41 -15.27
N VAL A 182 -2.36 3.55 -15.62
CA VAL A 182 -1.94 4.40 -16.75
C VAL A 182 -2.50 3.85 -18.06
N LYS A 183 -2.35 2.56 -18.31
CA LYS A 183 -2.86 1.89 -19.51
C LYS A 183 -4.40 2.00 -19.60
N ARG A 184 -5.10 1.77 -18.51
CA ARG A 184 -6.55 1.91 -18.43
C ARG A 184 -7.02 3.32 -18.78
N LYS A 185 -6.37 4.36 -18.22
CA LYS A 185 -6.71 5.75 -18.54
C LYS A 185 -6.40 6.11 -20.00
N GLN A 186 -5.27 5.65 -20.53
CA GLN A 186 -4.90 5.88 -21.94
C GLN A 186 -5.89 5.21 -22.90
N THR A 187 -6.32 3.98 -22.61
CA THR A 187 -7.25 3.23 -23.44
C THR A 187 -8.70 3.73 -23.27
N GLY A 188 -9.04 4.28 -22.12
CA GLY A 188 -10.40 4.69 -21.78
C GLY A 188 -10.95 5.78 -22.71
N TRP A 189 -10.16 6.78 -23.06
CA TRP A 189 -10.60 7.86 -23.95
C TRP A 189 -10.98 7.38 -25.36
N PRO A 190 -10.17 6.61 -26.09
CA PRO A 190 -10.58 6.03 -27.36
C PRO A 190 -11.86 5.20 -27.27
N VAL A 191 -12.04 4.42 -26.20
CA VAL A 191 -13.25 3.62 -25.99
C VAL A 191 -14.47 4.50 -25.80
N LEU A 192 -14.39 5.56 -24.98
CA LEU A 192 -15.50 6.50 -24.77
C LEU A 192 -15.90 7.21 -26.08
N ILE A 193 -14.92 7.66 -26.88
CA ILE A 193 -15.18 8.30 -28.19
C ILE A 193 -15.85 7.31 -29.13
N PHE A 194 -15.34 6.07 -29.20
CA PHE A 194 -15.93 5.03 -30.05
C PHE A 194 -17.38 4.72 -29.65
N VAL A 195 -17.65 4.52 -28.37
CA VAL A 195 -18.99 4.23 -27.85
C VAL A 195 -19.96 5.39 -28.13
N LEU A 196 -19.51 6.64 -27.92
CA LEU A 196 -20.32 7.83 -28.25
C LEU A 196 -20.68 7.86 -29.74
N PHE A 197 -19.70 7.66 -30.61
CA PHE A 197 -19.92 7.62 -32.06
C PHE A 197 -20.89 6.50 -32.47
N ALA A 198 -20.66 5.29 -31.95
CA ALA A 198 -21.54 4.14 -32.20
C ALA A 198 -22.98 4.41 -31.70
N THR A 199 -23.14 5.07 -30.57
CA THR A 199 -24.46 5.45 -30.03
C THR A 199 -25.19 6.44 -30.97
N ILE A 200 -24.47 7.45 -31.48
CA ILE A 200 -25.01 8.42 -32.44
C ILE A 200 -25.48 7.70 -33.73
N LEU A 201 -24.67 6.80 -34.27
CA LEU A 201 -25.04 6.02 -35.48
C LEU A 201 -26.26 5.12 -35.21
N ALA A 202 -26.31 4.46 -34.07
CA ALA A 202 -27.45 3.65 -33.67
C ALA A 202 -28.73 4.49 -33.51
N TRP A 203 -28.62 5.71 -32.96
CA TRP A 203 -29.72 6.66 -32.90
C TRP A 203 -30.25 7.03 -34.30
N PHE A 204 -29.37 7.41 -35.23
CA PHE A 204 -29.78 7.73 -36.60
C PHE A 204 -30.42 6.52 -37.29
N SER A 205 -29.86 5.32 -37.13
CA SER A 205 -30.46 4.11 -37.70
C SER A 205 -31.86 3.87 -37.15
N LYS A 206 -32.06 4.04 -35.84
CA LYS A 206 -33.37 3.93 -35.19
C LYS A 206 -34.38 4.91 -35.82
N THR A 207 -34.02 6.20 -35.94
CA THR A 207 -34.93 7.24 -36.48
C THR A 207 -35.27 7.09 -37.95
N GLN A 208 -34.51 6.28 -38.71
CA GLN A 208 -34.84 5.95 -40.08
C GLN A 208 -35.77 4.75 -40.25
N ILE A 209 -35.80 3.87 -39.25
CA ILE A 209 -36.56 2.62 -39.29
C ILE A 209 -37.91 2.77 -38.57
N TRP A 210 -37.98 3.60 -37.55
CA TRP A 210 -39.13 3.86 -36.71
C TRP A 210 -39.54 5.34 -36.70
#